data_740444aa93e76fa4e530739de2b3e12c
#
_entry.id   740444aa93e76fa4e530739de2b3e12c
#
_cell.length_a   1.000
_cell.length_b   1.000
_cell.length_c   1.000
_cell.angle_alpha   90.00
_cell.angle_beta   90.00
_cell.angle_gamma   90.00
#
_symmetry.space_group_name_H-M   'P 1'
#
loop_
_entity.id
_entity.type
_entity.pdbx_description
1 polymer ?
#
loop_
_entity_poly.entity_id
_entity_poly.type
_entity_poly.pdbx_seq_one_letter_code
_entity_poly.pdbx_strand_id
1 'polypeptide(L)'
;MATITYNAVGLIPYYGGKGTVQYMEKFKGLLEMAKAENGATTAYDLFGGGGHIALNITDLFPKVTYNEYDKCLAMFFSVLKDKEKRDELVMTLESIDPSKDSFKYARTLWDNVDKLDDIEDYDEEGDE
;
A
#
# COMPACT_ATOMS: atom_id res chain seq x y z
N MET A 1 25.03 8.81 -19.11
CA MET A 1 23.56 8.70 -18.91
C MET A 1 23.33 7.85 -17.67
N ALA A 2 22.82 8.44 -16.62
CA ALA A 2 22.45 7.66 -15.45
C ALA A 2 21.25 6.78 -15.83
N THR A 3 21.42 5.47 -15.79
CA THR A 3 20.31 4.53 -15.93
C THR A 3 19.48 4.64 -14.66
N ILE A 4 18.33 5.29 -14.75
CA ILE A 4 17.38 5.30 -13.63
C ILE A 4 16.83 3.89 -13.56
N THR A 5 17.35 3.12 -12.61
CA THR A 5 16.80 1.81 -12.32
C THR A 5 15.52 2.03 -11.50
N TYR A 6 14.37 1.93 -12.14
CA TYR A 6 13.10 1.93 -11.43
C TYR A 6 12.97 0.61 -10.66
N ASN A 7 13.30 0.64 -9.39
CA ASN A 7 12.93 -0.44 -8.50
C ASN A 7 11.45 -0.29 -8.17
N ALA A 8 10.61 -1.07 -8.84
CA ALA A 8 9.22 -1.13 -8.49
C ALA A 8 9.08 -1.70 -7.07
N VAL A 9 8.59 -0.92 -6.14
CA VAL A 9 8.32 -1.35 -4.78
C VAL A 9 7.01 -2.13 -4.75
N GLY A 10 7.04 -3.34 -4.27
CA GLY A 10 5.87 -4.18 -4.04
C GLY A 10 5.99 -4.89 -2.70
N LEU A 11 4.99 -4.73 -1.85
CA LEU A 11 4.97 -5.34 -0.52
C LEU A 11 4.14 -6.61 -0.47
N ILE A 12 3.09 -6.68 -1.26
CA ILE A 12 2.13 -7.79 -1.27
C ILE A 12 1.87 -8.24 -2.70
N PRO A 13 2.00 -9.55 -2.99
CA PRO A 13 1.47 -10.10 -4.24
C PRO A 13 -0.05 -9.90 -4.28
N TYR A 14 -0.55 -9.28 -5.33
CA TYR A 14 -1.96 -8.99 -5.46
C TYR A 14 -2.45 -9.28 -6.88
N TYR A 15 -3.62 -9.93 -6.98
CA TYR A 15 -4.21 -10.24 -8.28
C TYR A 15 -4.52 -8.95 -9.06
N GLY A 16 -4.01 -8.88 -10.29
CA GLY A 16 -4.12 -7.66 -11.09
C GLY A 16 -3.17 -6.51 -10.65
N GLY A 17 -2.22 -6.80 -9.78
CA GLY A 17 -1.22 -5.83 -9.32
C GLY A 17 -0.40 -5.25 -10.47
N LYS A 18 -0.08 -3.95 -10.37
CA LYS A 18 0.63 -3.15 -11.39
C LYS A 18 2.12 -3.01 -11.08
N GLY A 19 2.71 -4.04 -10.48
CA GLY A 19 4.08 -4.00 -9.94
C GLY A 19 5.19 -4.29 -10.94
N THR A 20 4.92 -4.44 -12.23
CA THR A 20 5.99 -4.65 -13.21
C THR A 20 6.73 -3.34 -13.52
N VAL A 21 8.04 -3.42 -13.64
CA VAL A 21 8.89 -2.26 -13.95
C VAL A 21 8.47 -1.59 -15.25
N GLN A 22 8.17 -2.36 -16.29
CA GLN A 22 7.75 -1.84 -17.58
C GLN A 22 6.41 -1.07 -17.51
N TYR A 23 5.45 -1.61 -16.79
CA TYR A 23 4.17 -0.94 -16.58
C TYR A 23 4.36 0.37 -15.80
N MET A 24 5.13 0.31 -14.72
CA MET A 24 5.37 1.46 -13.86
C MET A 24 6.10 2.59 -14.58
N GLU A 25 7.10 2.26 -15.38
CA GLU A 25 7.85 3.25 -16.18
C GLU A 25 6.94 4.02 -17.14
N LYS A 26 6.09 3.31 -17.88
CA LYS A 26 5.11 3.94 -18.79
C LYS A 26 4.08 4.77 -18.04
N PHE A 27 3.57 4.23 -16.94
CA PHE A 27 2.55 4.89 -16.14
C PHE A 27 3.08 6.18 -15.49
N LYS A 28 4.28 6.14 -14.91
CA LYS A 28 4.94 7.32 -14.35
C LYS A 28 5.20 8.39 -15.40
N GLY A 29 5.61 8.00 -16.60
CA GLY A 29 5.77 8.93 -17.72
C GLY A 29 4.48 9.68 -18.06
N LEU A 30 3.35 8.99 -18.11
CA LEU A 30 2.04 9.61 -18.31
C LEU A 30 1.64 10.56 -17.18
N LEU A 31 1.92 10.18 -15.94
CA LEU A 31 1.66 11.02 -14.77
C LEU A 31 2.52 12.28 -14.75
N GLU A 32 3.78 12.18 -15.13
CA GLU A 32 4.66 13.35 -15.28
C GLU A 32 4.13 14.34 -16.31
N MET A 33 3.64 13.84 -17.44
CA MET A 33 3.00 14.69 -18.48
C MET A 33 1.74 15.37 -17.92
N ALA A 34 0.87 14.63 -17.27
CA ALA A 34 -0.34 15.18 -16.67
C ALA A 34 -0.03 16.23 -15.59
N LYS A 35 0.96 15.97 -14.75
CA LYS A 35 1.44 16.91 -13.74
C LYS A 35 1.99 18.20 -14.36
N ALA A 36 2.74 18.10 -15.45
CA ALA A 36 3.28 19.25 -16.15
C ALA A 36 2.18 20.14 -16.76
N GLU A 37 1.08 19.52 -17.21
CA GLU A 37 -0.06 20.24 -17.78
C GLU A 37 -0.92 20.95 -16.73
N ASN A 38 -1.18 20.31 -15.59
CA ASN A 38 -2.16 20.80 -14.62
C ASN A 38 -1.57 21.27 -13.27
N GLY A 39 -0.26 21.10 -13.06
CA GLY A 39 0.40 21.51 -11.82
C GLY A 39 -0.03 20.71 -10.58
N ALA A 40 -0.58 19.51 -10.73
CA ALA A 40 -1.06 18.70 -9.63
C ALA A 40 0.02 18.39 -8.61
N THR A 41 -0.34 18.50 -7.31
CA THR A 41 0.53 18.18 -6.17
C THR A 41 0.05 16.99 -5.38
N THR A 42 -1.17 16.53 -5.65
CA THR A 42 -1.82 15.41 -4.96
C THR A 42 -2.27 14.37 -5.97
N ALA A 43 -2.04 13.11 -5.65
CA ALA A 43 -2.56 11.97 -6.39
C ALA A 43 -3.44 11.11 -5.49
N TYR A 44 -4.53 10.59 -6.05
CA TYR A 44 -5.44 9.66 -5.39
C TYR A 44 -5.43 8.33 -6.13
N ASP A 45 -5.02 7.27 -5.45
CA ASP A 45 -5.18 5.91 -5.94
C ASP A 45 -6.48 5.33 -5.38
N LEU A 46 -7.54 5.38 -6.17
CA LEU A 46 -8.89 5.03 -5.73
C LEU A 46 -9.13 3.52 -5.56
N PHE A 47 -8.32 2.70 -6.21
CA PHE A 47 -8.39 1.24 -6.18
C PHE A 47 -7.00 0.67 -5.92
N GLY A 48 -6.46 0.97 -4.74
CA GLY A 48 -5.06 0.81 -4.42
C GLY A 48 -4.53 -0.62 -4.44
N GLY A 49 -5.36 -1.60 -4.09
CA GLY A 49 -4.97 -3.00 -4.06
C GLY A 49 -3.71 -3.26 -3.25
N GLY A 50 -2.72 -3.90 -3.84
CA GLY A 50 -1.42 -4.15 -3.22
C GLY A 50 -0.52 -2.92 -3.02
N GLY A 51 -1.00 -1.71 -3.37
CA GLY A 51 -0.28 -0.46 -3.16
C GLY A 51 0.84 -0.19 -4.17
N HIS A 52 0.94 -0.95 -5.24
CA HIS A 52 2.03 -0.82 -6.22
C HIS A 52 2.09 0.57 -6.85
N ILE A 53 0.96 1.15 -7.20
CA ILE A 53 0.92 2.49 -7.79
C ILE A 53 1.23 3.53 -6.74
N ALA A 54 0.49 3.55 -5.62
CA ALA A 54 0.67 4.55 -4.57
C ALA A 54 2.11 4.62 -4.06
N LEU A 55 2.75 3.47 -3.81
CA LEU A 55 4.13 3.41 -3.30
C LEU A 55 5.17 3.88 -4.33
N ASN A 56 4.91 3.69 -5.62
CA ASN A 56 5.89 4.01 -6.66
C ASN A 56 5.75 5.42 -7.25
N ILE A 57 4.74 6.20 -6.87
CA ILE A 57 4.52 7.57 -7.35
C ILE A 57 4.78 8.65 -6.29
N THR A 58 5.25 8.27 -5.10
CA THR A 58 5.55 9.20 -4.01
C THR A 58 6.67 10.19 -4.33
N ASP A 59 7.52 9.86 -5.29
CA ASP A 59 8.56 10.74 -5.82
C ASP A 59 8.02 11.80 -6.80
N LEU A 60 6.85 11.58 -7.39
CA LEU A 60 6.21 12.50 -8.33
C LEU A 60 5.29 13.51 -7.67
N PHE A 61 4.61 13.10 -6.61
CA PHE A 61 3.61 13.92 -5.93
C PHE A 61 3.96 14.10 -4.44
N PRO A 62 3.92 15.32 -3.91
CA PRO A 62 4.11 15.59 -2.50
C PRO A 62 3.10 14.86 -1.59
N LYS A 63 1.89 14.67 -2.08
CA LYS A 63 0.83 13.95 -1.37
C LYS A 63 0.24 12.86 -2.24
N VAL A 64 0.26 11.63 -1.74
CA VAL A 64 -0.39 10.46 -2.36
C VAL A 64 -1.37 9.86 -1.37
N THR A 65 -2.62 9.74 -1.79
CA THR A 65 -3.69 9.11 -1.00
C THR A 65 -4.01 7.76 -1.59
N TYR A 66 -3.90 6.73 -0.76
CA TYR A 66 -4.29 5.36 -1.06
C TYR A 66 -5.70 5.10 -0.57
N ASN A 67 -6.55 4.56 -1.43
CA ASN A 67 -7.90 4.14 -1.09
C ASN A 67 -8.12 2.68 -1.51
N GLU A 68 -8.66 1.86 -0.61
CA GLU A 68 -8.93 0.46 -0.85
C GLU A 68 -10.20 0.03 -0.11
N TYR A 69 -11.03 -0.72 -0.79
CA TYR A 69 -12.27 -1.25 -0.23
C TYR A 69 -12.03 -2.41 0.74
N ASP A 70 -11.00 -3.23 0.50
CA ASP A 70 -10.63 -4.32 1.40
C ASP A 70 -10.07 -3.78 2.71
N LYS A 71 -10.83 -3.97 3.79
CA LYS A 71 -10.48 -3.48 5.14
C LYS A 71 -9.13 -4.02 5.63
N CYS A 72 -8.79 -5.27 5.32
CA CYS A 72 -7.52 -5.85 5.72
C CYS A 72 -6.33 -5.16 5.05
N LEU A 73 -6.44 -4.86 3.76
CA LEU A 73 -5.41 -4.13 3.04
C LEU A 73 -5.28 -2.69 3.52
N ALA A 74 -6.41 -1.99 3.70
CA ALA A 74 -6.42 -0.63 4.20
C ALA A 74 -5.78 -0.55 5.60
N MET A 75 -6.12 -1.47 6.48
CA MET A 75 -5.54 -1.56 7.83
C MET A 75 -4.03 -1.87 7.78
N PHE A 76 -3.61 -2.78 6.93
CA PHE A 76 -2.19 -3.10 6.74
C PHE A 76 -1.37 -1.87 6.36
N PHE A 77 -1.82 -1.08 5.38
CA PHE A 77 -1.13 0.13 4.99
C PHE A 77 -1.19 1.24 6.06
N SER A 78 -2.25 1.31 6.85
CA SER A 78 -2.34 2.21 8.00
C SER A 78 -1.30 1.87 9.07
N VAL A 79 -1.08 0.58 9.34
CA VAL A 79 -0.03 0.11 10.24
C VAL A 79 1.36 0.45 9.71
N LEU A 80 1.60 0.27 8.42
CA LEU A 80 2.89 0.61 7.80
C LEU A 80 3.21 2.12 7.85
N LYS A 81 2.19 2.96 7.81
CA LYS A 81 2.33 4.42 7.87
C LYS A 81 2.84 4.89 9.23
N ASP A 82 2.43 4.24 10.30
CA ASP A 82 2.83 4.55 11.67
C ASP A 82 4.13 3.82 12.02
N LYS A 83 5.15 4.57 12.50
CA LYS A 83 6.46 3.98 12.77
C LYS A 83 6.42 2.95 13.90
N GLU A 84 5.73 3.24 15.00
CA GLU A 84 5.68 2.34 16.15
C GLU A 84 4.92 1.06 15.82
N LYS A 85 3.76 1.19 15.16
CA LYS A 85 2.95 0.06 14.71
C LYS A 85 3.68 -0.79 13.67
N ARG A 86 4.42 -0.14 12.77
CA ARG A 86 5.25 -0.84 11.77
C ARG A 86 6.37 -1.64 12.42
N ASP A 87 7.07 -1.07 13.40
CA ASP A 87 8.14 -1.75 14.11
C ASP A 87 7.59 -2.95 14.90
N GLU A 88 6.43 -2.81 15.53
CA GLU A 88 5.71 -3.90 16.21
C GLU A 88 5.29 -5.01 15.22
N LEU A 89 4.77 -4.64 14.05
CA LEU A 89 4.43 -5.60 13.00
C LEU A 89 5.66 -6.40 12.55
N VAL A 90 6.78 -5.75 12.33
CA VAL A 90 8.04 -6.43 11.94
C VAL A 90 8.48 -7.42 13.00
N MET A 91 8.49 -7.01 14.27
CA MET A 91 8.82 -7.90 15.40
C MET A 91 7.87 -9.11 15.48
N THR A 92 6.59 -8.88 15.28
CA THR A 92 5.58 -9.95 15.28
C THR A 92 5.82 -10.92 14.13
N LEU A 93 6.07 -10.42 12.92
CA LEU A 93 6.33 -11.27 11.76
C LEU A 93 7.61 -12.10 11.91
N GLU A 94 8.65 -11.53 12.50
CA GLU A 94 9.90 -12.24 12.78
C GLU A 94 9.72 -13.37 13.82
N SER A 95 8.73 -13.26 14.69
CA SER A 95 8.43 -14.26 15.72
C SER A 95 7.54 -15.42 15.22
N ILE A 96 6.89 -15.26 14.06
CA ILE A 96 5.98 -16.27 13.53
C ILE A 96 6.77 -17.34 12.77
N ASP A 97 6.55 -18.60 13.13
CA ASP A 97 7.06 -19.73 12.37
C ASP A 97 6.21 -19.93 11.10
N PRO A 98 6.81 -19.83 9.89
CA PRO A 98 6.08 -19.99 8.64
C PRO A 98 5.67 -21.46 8.45
N SER A 99 4.42 -21.76 8.77
CA SER A 99 3.85 -23.09 8.68
C SER A 99 2.44 -23.05 8.06
N LYS A 100 1.93 -24.24 7.68
CA LYS A 100 0.54 -24.37 7.23
C LYS A 100 -0.47 -23.92 8.29
N ASP A 101 -0.18 -24.18 9.55
CA ASP A 101 -1.08 -23.85 10.65
C ASP A 101 -1.10 -22.34 10.90
N SER A 102 0.05 -21.68 10.87
CA SER A 102 0.15 -20.21 10.91
C SER A 102 -0.61 -19.56 9.76
N PHE A 103 -0.48 -20.11 8.55
CA PHE A 103 -1.21 -19.61 7.39
C PHE A 103 -2.73 -19.79 7.53
N LYS A 104 -3.19 -20.96 7.98
CA LYS A 104 -4.62 -21.21 8.22
C LYS A 104 -5.20 -20.28 9.28
N TYR A 105 -4.45 -20.06 10.36
CA TYR A 105 -4.86 -19.15 11.42
C TYR A 105 -4.98 -17.71 10.89
N ALA A 106 -3.98 -17.21 10.17
CA ALA A 106 -4.01 -15.89 9.56
C ALA A 106 -5.19 -15.74 8.60
N ARG A 107 -5.46 -16.76 7.77
CA ARG A 107 -6.60 -16.76 6.86
C ARG A 107 -7.93 -16.71 7.60
N THR A 108 -8.06 -17.42 8.71
CA THR A 108 -9.27 -17.37 9.55
C THR A 108 -9.51 -15.95 10.09
N LEU A 109 -8.47 -15.25 10.52
CA LEU A 109 -8.57 -13.86 10.96
C LEU A 109 -8.99 -12.95 9.80
N TRP A 110 -8.42 -13.12 8.63
CA TRP A 110 -8.76 -12.35 7.44
C TRP A 110 -10.24 -12.55 7.06
N ASP A 111 -10.70 -13.80 7.00
CA ASP A 111 -12.08 -14.13 6.61
C ASP A 111 -13.13 -13.63 7.63
N ASN A 112 -12.71 -13.32 8.85
CA ASN A 112 -13.58 -12.83 9.92
C ASN A 112 -13.37 -11.35 10.27
N VAL A 113 -12.62 -10.62 9.47
CA VAL A 113 -12.31 -9.20 9.74
C VAL A 113 -13.55 -8.33 9.92
N ASP A 114 -14.64 -8.62 9.18
CA ASP A 114 -15.90 -7.89 9.30
C ASP A 114 -16.66 -8.16 10.61
N LYS A 115 -16.24 -9.18 11.36
CA LYS A 115 -16.80 -9.51 12.68
C LYS A 115 -16.01 -8.89 13.84
N LEU A 116 -14.89 -8.25 13.52
CA LEU A 116 -14.08 -7.50 14.48
C LEU A 116 -14.61 -6.05 14.58
N ASP A 117 -15.93 -5.92 14.80
CA ASP A 117 -16.64 -4.63 14.88
C ASP A 117 -16.21 -3.75 16.07
N ASP A 118 -15.34 -4.27 16.94
CA ASP A 118 -14.78 -3.56 18.11
C ASP A 118 -13.40 -2.92 17.82
N ILE A 119 -12.89 -3.01 16.61
CA ILE A 119 -11.79 -2.15 16.20
C ILE A 119 -12.41 -0.81 15.89
N GLU A 120 -12.37 0.08 16.89
CA GLU A 120 -12.74 1.48 16.79
C GLU A 120 -12.35 2.01 15.42
N ASP A 121 -13.30 2.64 14.75
CA ASP A 121 -13.04 3.37 13.51
C ASP A 121 -11.72 4.08 13.67
N TYR A 122 -10.73 3.68 12.89
CA TYR A 122 -9.48 4.41 12.83
C TYR A 122 -9.85 5.77 12.26
N ASP A 123 -10.04 6.69 13.20
CA ASP A 123 -10.46 8.03 12.91
C ASP A 123 -9.64 8.58 11.76
N GLU A 124 -10.33 9.02 10.74
CA GLU A 124 -9.79 9.83 9.65
C GLU A 124 -9.30 11.20 10.18
N GLU A 125 -9.11 11.33 11.49
CA GLU A 125 -8.56 12.52 12.13
C GLU A 125 -7.04 12.48 12.06
N GLY A 126 -6.49 13.10 11.04
CA GLY A 126 -5.05 13.33 11.01
C GLY A 126 -4.47 13.84 9.71
N ASP A 127 -5.25 14.41 8.83
CA ASP A 127 -4.75 15.15 7.67
C ASP A 127 -5.04 16.66 7.80
N GLU A 128 -4.38 17.28 8.74
CA GLU A 128 -4.04 18.70 8.64
C GLU A 128 -2.57 18.88 8.31
#